data_f65522720121feec098e45d2cfb17b37
#
_entry.id   f65522720121feec098e45d2cfb17b37
#
_cell.length_a   1.000
_cell.length_b   1.000
_cell.length_c   1.000
_cell.angle_alpha   90.00
_cell.angle_beta   90.00
_cell.angle_gamma   90.00
#
_symmetry.space_group_name_H-M   'P 1'
#
loop_
_entity.id
_entity.type
_entity.pdbx_description
1 polymer ?
#
loop_
_entity_poly.entity_id
_entity_poly.type
_entity_poly.pdbx_seq_one_letter_code
_entity_poly.pdbx_strand_id
1 'polypeptide(L)'
;MKQFNSKSCEEIMTTVYKPIEFVIDGLLAQGLYILAGAPKVGKSWLALDMCLSIAKGEKILGLKTSQGTALYLCLEDSYVRIQNRLYEITDEPAERLHFVIMSESIGNGLEEEIENFKNEHYDLKVVFIDTLQKVRNESSQATVLITKNCL
;
A
#
# COMPACT_ATOMS: atom_id res chain seq x y z
N MET A 1 -16.19 -8.86 -29.22
CA MET A 1 -16.81 -7.71 -28.54
C MET A 1 -16.54 -7.82 -27.03
N LYS A 2 -16.01 -6.79 -26.39
CA LYS A 2 -15.86 -6.78 -24.93
C LYS A 2 -17.21 -6.45 -24.31
N GLN A 3 -17.74 -7.32 -23.47
CA GLN A 3 -19.00 -7.12 -22.75
C GLN A 3 -18.70 -6.75 -21.30
N PHE A 4 -19.58 -5.98 -20.67
CA PHE A 4 -19.52 -5.74 -19.23
C PHE A 4 -19.84 -7.04 -18.47
N ASN A 5 -19.06 -7.36 -17.45
CA ASN A 5 -19.37 -8.39 -16.50
C ASN A 5 -20.34 -7.80 -15.44
N SER A 6 -21.62 -7.75 -15.78
CA SER A 6 -22.65 -7.18 -14.91
C SER A 6 -23.36 -8.26 -14.10
N LYS A 7 -23.75 -7.90 -12.88
CA LYS A 7 -24.62 -8.71 -12.03
C LYS A 7 -25.95 -7.99 -11.81
N SER A 8 -27.05 -8.75 -11.74
CA SER A 8 -28.34 -8.19 -11.43
C SER A 8 -28.44 -7.82 -9.94
N CYS A 9 -29.41 -6.98 -9.60
CA CYS A 9 -29.71 -6.65 -8.20
C CYS A 9 -30.04 -7.91 -7.39
N GLU A 10 -30.81 -8.82 -7.95
CA GLU A 10 -31.17 -10.08 -7.32
C GLU A 10 -29.96 -10.96 -7.04
N GLU A 11 -29.05 -11.11 -8.02
CA GLU A 11 -27.79 -11.84 -7.83
C GLU A 11 -26.92 -11.24 -6.72
N ILE A 12 -26.85 -9.91 -6.63
CA ILE A 12 -26.08 -9.22 -5.58
C ILE A 12 -26.73 -9.48 -4.21
N MET A 13 -28.03 -9.36 -4.10
CA MET A 13 -28.75 -9.51 -2.82
C MET A 13 -28.78 -10.96 -2.31
N THR A 14 -28.74 -11.95 -3.20
CA THR A 14 -28.79 -13.38 -2.86
C THR A 14 -27.42 -14.04 -2.74
N THR A 15 -26.34 -13.35 -3.17
CA THR A 15 -24.99 -13.89 -3.07
C THR A 15 -24.40 -13.63 -1.67
N VAL A 16 -23.86 -14.68 -1.06
CA VAL A 16 -23.10 -14.56 0.20
C VAL A 16 -21.70 -14.08 -0.13
N TYR A 17 -21.40 -12.82 0.20
CA TYR A 17 -20.07 -12.23 0.05
C TYR A 17 -19.26 -12.41 1.32
N LYS A 18 -17.92 -12.52 1.16
CA LYS A 18 -17.00 -12.48 2.30
C LYS A 18 -17.05 -11.09 2.94
N PRO A 19 -16.93 -11.00 4.27
CA PRO A 19 -16.81 -9.71 4.95
C PRO A 19 -15.61 -8.91 4.43
N ILE A 20 -15.73 -7.59 4.46
CA ILE A 20 -14.62 -6.70 4.15
C ILE A 20 -13.54 -6.85 5.21
N GLU A 21 -12.32 -7.16 4.78
CA GLU A 21 -11.16 -7.22 5.65
C GLU A 21 -10.48 -5.84 5.71
N PHE A 22 -10.19 -5.37 6.91
CA PHE A 22 -9.45 -4.13 7.13
C PHE A 22 -7.97 -4.41 7.40
N VAL A 23 -7.12 -3.61 6.77
CA VAL A 23 -5.69 -3.54 7.09
C VAL A 23 -5.46 -2.59 8.27
N ILE A 24 -6.22 -1.48 8.29
CA ILE A 24 -6.35 -0.58 9.44
C ILE A 24 -7.84 -0.41 9.70
N ASP A 25 -8.29 -0.80 10.89
CA ASP A 25 -9.72 -0.86 11.25
C ASP A 25 -10.43 0.48 10.99
N GLY A 26 -11.49 0.42 10.19
CA GLY A 26 -12.33 1.58 9.87
C GLY A 26 -11.69 2.63 8.96
N LEU A 27 -10.39 2.49 8.62
CA LEU A 27 -9.68 3.44 7.78
C LEU A 27 -9.25 2.84 6.43
N LEU A 28 -8.61 1.69 6.44
CA LEU A 28 -8.02 1.08 5.26
C LEU A 28 -8.49 -0.36 5.11
N ALA A 29 -9.50 -0.56 4.28
CA ALA A 29 -9.94 -1.89 3.87
C ALA A 29 -9.07 -2.44 2.74
N GLN A 30 -9.31 -3.67 2.32
CA GLN A 30 -8.75 -4.16 1.06
C GLN A 30 -9.27 -3.32 -0.11
N GLY A 31 -8.39 -2.91 -1.02
CA GLY A 31 -8.74 -2.05 -2.15
C GLY A 31 -7.58 -1.18 -2.62
N LEU A 32 -7.89 -0.31 -3.58
CA LEU A 32 -6.97 0.70 -4.11
C LEU A 32 -7.33 2.06 -3.53
N TYR A 33 -6.34 2.75 -2.98
CA TYR A 33 -6.51 4.06 -2.34
C TYR A 33 -5.51 5.07 -2.86
N ILE A 34 -5.88 6.34 -2.83
CA ILE A 34 -5.00 7.45 -3.16
C ILE A 34 -4.89 8.37 -1.95
N LEU A 35 -3.67 8.57 -1.44
CA LEU A 35 -3.36 9.56 -0.43
C LEU A 35 -2.92 10.85 -1.14
N ALA A 36 -3.84 11.82 -1.23
CA ALA A 36 -3.62 13.09 -1.92
C ALA A 36 -3.48 14.24 -0.92
N GLY A 37 -2.73 15.26 -1.30
CA GLY A 37 -2.55 16.49 -0.52
C GLY A 37 -1.41 17.34 -1.07
N ALA A 38 -1.31 18.58 -0.60
CA ALA A 38 -0.25 19.51 -1.00
C ALA A 38 1.15 18.93 -0.71
N PRO A 39 2.20 19.39 -1.40
CA PRO A 39 3.58 19.06 -1.07
C PRO A 39 3.91 19.42 0.39
N LYS A 40 4.77 18.63 1.03
CA LYS A 40 5.31 18.88 2.38
C LYS A 40 4.29 18.89 3.54
N VAL A 41 3.07 18.36 3.35
CA VAL A 41 2.08 18.20 4.42
C VAL A 41 2.26 16.93 5.27
N GLY A 42 3.31 16.15 5.05
CA GLY A 42 3.62 14.97 5.84
C GLY A 42 3.08 13.64 5.30
N LYS A 43 2.63 13.58 4.04
CA LYS A 43 2.12 12.33 3.43
C LYS A 43 3.07 11.14 3.55
N SER A 44 4.35 11.34 3.20
CA SER A 44 5.37 10.28 3.26
C SER A 44 5.67 9.83 4.69
N TRP A 45 5.59 10.74 5.67
CA TRP A 45 5.70 10.40 7.09
C TRP A 45 4.53 9.55 7.55
N LEU A 46 3.30 9.95 7.21
CA LEU A 46 2.11 9.16 7.52
C LEU A 46 2.14 7.79 6.85
N ALA A 47 2.55 7.72 5.59
CA ALA A 47 2.70 6.47 4.84
C ALA A 47 3.71 5.54 5.51
N LEU A 48 4.86 6.08 5.93
CA LEU A 48 5.90 5.32 6.63
C LEU A 48 5.42 4.80 7.98
N ASP A 49 4.72 5.63 8.77
CA ASP A 49 4.15 5.25 10.06
C ASP A 49 3.06 4.18 9.91
N MET A 50 2.20 4.29 8.90
CA MET A 50 1.22 3.25 8.55
C MET A 50 1.90 1.91 8.21
N CYS A 51 2.93 1.92 7.36
CA CYS A 51 3.68 0.72 7.00
C CYS A 51 4.33 0.07 8.23
N LEU A 52 4.97 0.88 9.06
CA LEU A 52 5.64 0.42 10.29
C LEU A 52 4.63 -0.21 11.26
N SER A 53 3.50 0.46 11.49
CA SER A 53 2.44 -0.02 12.37
C SER A 53 1.82 -1.33 11.86
N ILE A 54 1.59 -1.47 10.56
CA ILE A 54 1.08 -2.71 9.95
C ILE A 54 2.12 -3.82 10.09
N ALA A 55 3.38 -3.54 9.81
CA ALA A 55 4.46 -4.53 9.92
C ALA A 55 4.65 -5.06 11.34
N LYS A 56 4.48 -4.20 12.34
CA LYS A 56 4.59 -4.55 13.77
C LYS A 56 3.27 -5.05 14.38
N GLY A 57 2.12 -4.81 13.76
CA GLY A 57 0.79 -5.06 14.34
C GLY A 57 0.42 -4.07 15.43
N GLU A 58 1.01 -2.89 15.41
CA GLU A 58 0.77 -1.80 16.36
C GLU A 58 -0.42 -0.92 15.90
N LYS A 59 -0.98 -0.15 16.83
CA LYS A 59 -2.04 0.81 16.49
C LYS A 59 -1.45 2.02 15.78
N ILE A 60 -2.20 2.55 14.81
CA ILE A 60 -1.96 3.84 14.19
C ILE A 60 -3.17 4.74 14.34
N LEU A 61 -2.98 6.01 14.73
CA LEU A 61 -4.07 6.96 14.99
C LEU A 61 -5.14 6.40 15.95
N GLY A 62 -4.74 5.53 16.89
CA GLY A 62 -5.64 4.84 17.81
C GLY A 62 -6.39 3.63 17.21
N LEU A 63 -6.25 3.35 15.91
CA LEU A 63 -6.90 2.27 15.19
C LEU A 63 -6.03 1.00 15.20
N LYS A 64 -6.66 -0.17 15.29
CA LYS A 64 -5.96 -1.45 15.20
C LYS A 64 -5.49 -1.73 13.76
N THR A 65 -4.36 -2.40 13.63
CA THR A 65 -3.85 -2.88 12.36
C THR A 65 -3.93 -4.40 12.25
N SER A 66 -4.08 -4.91 11.04
CA SER A 66 -3.88 -6.32 10.72
C SER A 66 -2.41 -6.53 10.40
N GLN A 67 -1.67 -7.19 11.31
CA GLN A 67 -0.24 -7.40 11.12
C GLN A 67 0.07 -8.23 9.87
N GLY A 68 1.09 -7.82 9.13
CA GLY A 68 1.63 -8.54 7.97
C GLY A 68 2.69 -7.71 7.26
N THR A 69 3.16 -8.24 6.14
CA THR A 69 4.22 -7.59 5.35
C THR A 69 3.69 -6.30 4.70
N ALA A 70 4.48 -5.25 4.78
CA ALA A 70 4.29 -3.98 4.09
C ALA A 70 5.45 -3.73 3.13
N LEU A 71 5.13 -3.37 1.90
CA LEU A 71 6.10 -2.97 0.88
C LEU A 71 5.95 -1.47 0.61
N TYR A 72 7.03 -0.71 0.75
CA TYR A 72 7.05 0.72 0.50
C TYR A 72 7.99 1.07 -0.67
N LEU A 73 7.43 1.46 -1.80
CA LEU A 73 8.16 1.98 -2.95
C LEU A 73 8.40 3.48 -2.74
N CYS A 74 9.63 3.84 -2.31
CA CYS A 74 10.06 5.22 -2.03
C CYS A 74 10.85 5.74 -3.24
N LEU A 75 10.20 5.98 -4.37
CA LEU A 75 10.83 6.17 -5.67
C LEU A 75 11.50 7.53 -5.88
N GLU A 76 11.35 8.46 -4.94
CA GLU A 76 12.02 9.77 -4.92
C GLU A 76 13.00 9.90 -3.76
N ASP A 77 13.31 8.78 -3.10
CA ASP A 77 14.11 8.79 -1.88
C ASP A 77 15.40 7.99 -2.02
N SER A 78 16.19 7.96 -0.96
CA SER A 78 17.40 7.14 -0.83
C SER A 78 17.33 6.33 0.48
N TYR A 79 18.05 5.20 0.53
CA TYR A 79 18.10 4.39 1.74
C TYR A 79 18.64 5.15 2.96
N VAL A 80 19.55 6.08 2.77
CA VAL A 80 20.06 6.93 3.86
C VAL A 80 18.97 7.82 4.45
N ARG A 81 18.15 8.44 3.59
CA ARG A 81 17.03 9.29 4.05
C ARG A 81 15.94 8.48 4.71
N ILE A 82 15.63 7.29 4.18
CA ILE A 82 14.68 6.34 4.78
C ILE A 82 15.19 5.91 6.16
N GLN A 83 16.46 5.55 6.27
CA GLN A 83 17.09 5.16 7.54
C GLN A 83 17.00 6.28 8.58
N ASN A 84 17.32 7.52 8.22
CA ASN A 84 17.22 8.65 9.13
C ASN A 84 15.78 8.86 9.64
N ARG A 85 14.80 8.76 8.76
CA ARG A 85 13.38 8.85 9.16
C ARG A 85 12.96 7.70 10.08
N LEU A 86 13.43 6.48 9.83
CA LEU A 86 13.15 5.35 10.70
C LEU A 86 13.70 5.58 12.10
N TYR A 87 14.91 6.08 12.24
CA TYR A 87 15.49 6.41 13.55
C TYR A 87 14.74 7.50 14.31
N GLU A 88 14.00 8.37 13.60
CA GLU A 88 13.15 9.39 14.25
C GLU A 88 11.84 8.83 14.81
N ILE A 89 11.36 7.69 14.30
CA ILE A 89 10.03 7.15 14.66
C ILE A 89 10.07 5.79 15.38
N THR A 90 11.21 5.09 15.36
CA THR A 90 11.31 3.78 16.03
C THR A 90 12.75 3.46 16.43
N ASP A 91 12.89 2.82 17.59
CA ASP A 91 14.16 2.27 18.07
C ASP A 91 14.35 0.79 17.67
N GLU A 92 13.28 0.14 17.18
CA GLU A 92 13.28 -1.28 16.86
C GLU A 92 12.99 -1.52 15.37
N PRO A 93 13.75 -2.39 14.70
CA PRO A 93 13.49 -2.76 13.32
C PRO A 93 12.16 -3.54 13.19
N ALA A 94 11.50 -3.39 12.05
CA ALA A 94 10.33 -4.15 11.67
C ALA A 94 10.70 -5.12 10.54
N GLU A 95 10.79 -6.41 10.84
CA GLU A 95 11.21 -7.44 9.89
C GLU A 95 10.29 -7.56 8.66
N ARG A 96 9.00 -7.19 8.82
CA ARG A 96 7.98 -7.26 7.76
C ARG A 96 7.83 -5.97 6.95
N LEU A 97 8.69 -4.97 7.18
CA LEU A 97 8.68 -3.72 6.41
C LEU A 97 9.82 -3.73 5.40
N HIS A 98 9.48 -3.65 4.13
CA HIS A 98 10.42 -3.67 3.02
C HIS A 98 10.37 -2.38 2.22
N PHE A 99 11.52 -1.94 1.71
CA PHE A 99 11.66 -0.70 0.96
C PHE A 99 12.26 -0.95 -0.42
N VAL A 100 11.74 -0.23 -1.41
CA VAL A 100 12.25 -0.21 -2.77
C VAL A 100 12.41 1.25 -3.20
N ILE A 101 13.57 1.61 -3.76
CA ILE A 101 13.85 2.98 -4.25
C ILE A 101 13.87 3.06 -5.78
N MET A 102 13.77 1.93 -6.46
CA MET A 102 13.70 1.83 -7.93
C MET A 102 12.70 0.73 -8.30
N SER A 103 11.86 0.99 -9.30
CA SER A 103 10.93 0.01 -9.85
C SER A 103 10.66 0.31 -11.32
N GLU A 104 10.08 -0.66 -12.02
CA GLU A 104 9.51 -0.45 -13.33
C GLU A 104 8.23 0.42 -13.26
N SER A 105 7.75 0.88 -14.40
CA SER A 105 6.51 1.66 -14.48
C SER A 105 5.29 0.77 -14.72
N ILE A 106 4.11 1.33 -14.47
CA ILE A 106 2.83 0.67 -14.72
C ILE A 106 2.72 0.28 -16.20
N GLY A 107 2.40 -0.98 -16.47
CA GLY A 107 2.30 -1.54 -17.80
C GLY A 107 3.65 -1.96 -18.42
N ASN A 108 4.79 -1.74 -17.73
CA ASN A 108 6.12 -2.08 -18.18
C ASN A 108 6.88 -3.00 -17.20
N GLY A 109 6.20 -3.64 -16.26
CA GLY A 109 6.80 -4.62 -15.36
C GLY A 109 6.53 -4.41 -13.87
N LEU A 110 6.04 -3.26 -13.42
CA LEU A 110 5.73 -3.01 -12.01
C LEU A 110 4.75 -4.05 -11.44
N GLU A 111 3.74 -4.42 -12.22
CA GLU A 111 2.74 -5.41 -11.82
C GLU A 111 3.38 -6.77 -11.56
N GLU A 112 4.34 -7.16 -12.42
CA GLU A 112 5.09 -8.41 -12.26
C GLU A 112 6.03 -8.37 -11.05
N GLU A 113 6.71 -7.24 -10.81
CA GLU A 113 7.54 -7.04 -9.61
C GLU A 113 6.72 -7.19 -8.33
N ILE A 114 5.53 -6.58 -8.26
CA ILE A 114 4.63 -6.67 -7.10
C ILE A 114 4.09 -8.10 -6.94
N GLU A 115 3.71 -8.77 -8.02
CA GLU A 115 3.21 -10.16 -7.98
C GLU A 115 4.31 -11.12 -7.50
N ASN A 116 5.54 -10.96 -7.97
CA ASN A 116 6.68 -11.76 -7.51
C ASN A 116 6.94 -11.54 -6.02
N PHE A 117 6.93 -10.29 -5.55
CA PHE A 117 7.07 -9.98 -4.14
C PHE A 117 5.95 -10.58 -3.28
N LYS A 118 4.71 -10.54 -3.76
CA LYS A 118 3.53 -11.14 -3.11
C LYS A 118 3.67 -12.66 -2.99
N ASN A 119 4.23 -13.32 -4.00
CA ASN A 119 4.46 -14.77 -3.99
C ASN A 119 5.55 -15.17 -2.99
N GLU A 120 6.53 -14.32 -2.74
CA GLU A 120 7.56 -14.51 -1.72
C GLU A 120 7.05 -14.17 -0.30
N HIS A 121 6.08 -13.23 -0.21
CA HIS A 121 5.51 -12.73 1.05
C HIS A 121 3.99 -12.91 1.08
N TYR A 122 3.53 -14.15 1.35
CA TYR A 122 2.10 -14.52 1.35
C TYR A 122 1.26 -13.74 2.38
N ASP A 123 1.89 -13.13 3.39
CA ASP A 123 1.27 -12.28 4.39
C ASP A 123 1.29 -10.77 4.02
N LEU A 124 1.58 -10.45 2.77
CA LEU A 124 1.56 -9.08 2.26
C LEU A 124 0.20 -8.43 2.49
N LYS A 125 0.18 -7.31 3.19
CA LYS A 125 -1.04 -6.56 3.56
C LYS A 125 -1.21 -5.30 2.73
N VAL A 126 -0.11 -4.60 2.44
CA VAL A 126 -0.16 -3.29 1.80
C VAL A 126 1.07 -3.05 0.95
N VAL A 127 0.86 -2.38 -0.18
CA VAL A 127 1.91 -1.80 -1.01
C VAL A 127 1.67 -0.29 -1.09
N PHE A 128 2.64 0.49 -0.62
CA PHE A 128 2.66 1.95 -0.77
C PHE A 128 3.54 2.33 -1.94
N ILE A 129 3.05 3.23 -2.79
CA ILE A 129 3.82 3.80 -3.90
C ILE A 129 3.91 5.31 -3.70
N ASP A 130 5.10 5.80 -3.39
CA ASP A 130 5.40 7.21 -3.16
C ASP A 130 6.53 7.65 -4.12
N THR A 131 6.24 8.34 -5.21
CA THR A 131 4.95 8.87 -5.63
C THR A 131 4.42 8.13 -6.87
N LEU A 132 3.11 8.20 -7.08
CA LEU A 132 2.46 7.65 -8.27
C LEU A 132 3.06 8.21 -9.58
N GLN A 133 3.54 9.46 -9.56
CA GLN A 133 4.16 10.13 -10.71
C GLN A 133 5.35 9.34 -11.28
N LYS A 134 6.13 8.67 -10.41
CA LYS A 134 7.32 7.92 -10.83
C LYS A 134 7.00 6.63 -11.58
N VAL A 135 5.82 6.07 -11.36
CA VAL A 135 5.37 4.85 -12.03
C VAL A 135 4.39 5.13 -13.18
N ARG A 136 4.01 6.40 -13.40
CA ARG A 136 3.14 6.84 -14.49
C ARG A 136 3.92 7.72 -15.46
N ASN A 137 3.58 7.65 -16.75
CA ASN A 137 4.18 8.49 -17.80
C ASN A 137 3.62 9.92 -17.85
N GLU A 138 2.76 10.34 -16.90
CA GLU A 138 2.14 11.67 -16.87
C GLU A 138 2.18 12.31 -15.48
N SER A 139 2.19 13.66 -15.45
CA SER A 139 2.44 14.48 -14.26
C SER A 139 1.23 14.59 -13.32
N SER A 140 1.19 13.83 -12.24
CA SER A 140 0.35 14.13 -11.07
C SER A 140 1.00 13.63 -9.78
N GLN A 141 1.02 14.48 -8.74
CA GLN A 141 1.57 14.14 -7.42
C GLN A 141 0.50 13.43 -6.57
N ALA A 142 0.44 12.11 -6.64
CA ALA A 142 -0.41 11.29 -5.78
C ALA A 142 0.36 10.08 -5.27
N THR A 143 0.15 9.71 -4.01
CA THR A 143 0.64 8.46 -3.41
C THR A 143 -0.47 7.42 -3.50
N VAL A 144 -0.14 6.23 -3.98
CA VAL A 144 -1.10 5.13 -4.15
C VAL A 144 -0.87 4.08 -3.08
N LEU A 145 -1.97 3.63 -2.50
CA LEU A 145 -2.05 2.51 -1.58
C LEU A 145 -2.79 1.37 -2.26
N ILE A 146 -2.16 0.22 -2.37
CA ILE A 146 -2.79 -1.00 -2.87
C ILE A 146 -2.83 -2.00 -1.73
N THR A 147 -4.02 -2.43 -1.34
CA THR A 147 -4.19 -3.47 -0.34
C THR A 147 -4.47 -4.82 -0.98
N LYS A 148 -4.24 -5.90 -0.22
CA LYS A 148 -4.42 -7.28 -0.66
C LYS A 148 -5.80 -7.50 -1.32
N ASN A 149 -5.83 -8.15 -2.48
CA ASN A 149 -6.96 -8.51 -3.34
C ASN A 149 -7.35 -7.51 -4.45
N CYS A 150 -6.55 -6.47 -4.70
CA CYS A 150 -6.64 -5.66 -5.93
C CYS A 150 -5.58 -6.03 -6.98
N LEU A 151 -4.77 -7.07 -6.71
CA LEU A 151 -3.72 -7.59 -7.59
C LEU A 151 -4.09 -8.97 -8.10
#